data_b52d309dd1a772772ea89b94c8a0009f
#
_entry.id   b52d309dd1a772772ea89b94c8a0009f
#
_cell.length_a   1.000
_cell.length_b   1.000
_cell.length_c   1.000
_cell.angle_alpha   90.00
_cell.angle_beta   90.00
_cell.angle_gamma   90.00
#
_symmetry.space_group_name_H-M   'P 1'
#
loop_
_entity.id
_entity.type
_entity.pdbx_description
1 polymer ?
#
loop_
_entity_poly.entity_id
_entity_poly.type
_entity_poly.pdbx_seq_one_letter_code
_entity_poly.pdbx_strand_id
1 'polypeptide(L)'
;MSMLNEVRPAEAVKRDRSFKGRLKELLPWKGDDVKEIIRKLVYITAVCTLIYSFYGVYEYKFGTSEMHENNDLLSEIYNQGNSEPDNTIPIPAVTTQPVDTDTPIVSESESQGDDVQTQPVVQVNPEDLILDRFRQLYELNPDTIGWLTIDGLTDAKGGNYIDYPVMQCDDNDYYLSHDFFRKEKKYGALFADCHVKITYDSGPRNTIIYGHNMGSGSFFAHLHDYKKRVSFVSEHRFVTFNTLWEENDYIIIGCFLTGIYEDQDNIPIFRYHVVFDFEDNTDFIEWYANVMYRSYYTSDIPCSINDEYLTLSTCSNEIYNSRFVVVARKLRDSEKANDKAIAKQYNYYSNPDARKPAAFYEAYGERVPDDKGPDYDYYKDILSQMEGNEN
;
A
#
# COMPACT_ATOMS: atom_id res chain seq x y z
N MET A 1 87.35 -18.80 21.91
CA MET A 1 86.33 -19.78 22.31
C MET A 1 84.97 -19.23 21.94
N SER A 2 84.54 -19.60 20.75
CA SER A 2 83.27 -19.12 20.14
C SER A 2 82.19 -20.12 20.45
N MET A 3 81.13 -19.68 21.14
CA MET A 3 79.89 -20.49 21.29
C MET A 3 78.95 -20.11 20.16
N LEU A 4 78.87 -20.93 19.14
CA LEU A 4 77.83 -20.91 18.13
C LEU A 4 76.54 -21.45 18.72
N ASN A 5 75.52 -20.56 18.91
CA ASN A 5 74.17 -21.00 19.22
C ASN A 5 73.57 -21.65 17.95
N GLU A 6 73.39 -22.95 17.98
CA GLU A 6 72.56 -23.68 16.98
C GLU A 6 71.10 -23.28 17.13
N VAL A 7 70.57 -22.52 16.18
CA VAL A 7 69.13 -22.29 16.02
C VAL A 7 68.56 -23.58 15.40
N ARG A 8 67.81 -24.35 16.21
CA ARG A 8 67.01 -25.47 15.71
C ARG A 8 65.95 -24.99 14.73
N PRO A 9 65.82 -25.56 13.53
CA PRO A 9 64.72 -25.18 12.65
C PRO A 9 63.38 -25.57 13.28
N ALA A 10 62.41 -24.66 13.25
CA ALA A 10 61.04 -24.88 13.71
C ALA A 10 60.45 -26.09 12.93
N GLU A 11 60.09 -27.13 13.64
CA GLU A 11 59.38 -28.28 13.08
C GLU A 11 58.11 -27.77 12.38
N ALA A 12 57.99 -27.99 11.08
CA ALA A 12 56.78 -27.71 10.31
C ALA A 12 55.64 -28.60 10.85
N VAL A 13 54.73 -28.02 11.60
CA VAL A 13 53.53 -28.72 12.03
C VAL A 13 52.75 -29.22 10.82
N LYS A 14 52.76 -30.56 10.64
CA LYS A 14 51.96 -31.21 9.56
C LYS A 14 50.48 -30.91 9.82
N ARG A 15 49.90 -30.08 9.00
CA ARG A 15 48.45 -29.80 9.01
C ARG A 15 47.67 -31.09 8.76
N ASP A 16 46.80 -31.44 9.69
CA ASP A 16 45.85 -32.57 9.57
C ASP A 16 44.84 -32.24 8.45
N ARG A 17 44.97 -32.88 7.28
CA ARG A 17 44.09 -32.67 6.13
C ARG A 17 42.78 -33.46 6.20
N SER A 18 42.50 -34.17 7.32
CA SER A 18 41.26 -34.86 7.54
C SER A 18 40.09 -33.84 7.69
N PHE A 19 38.86 -34.27 7.46
CA PHE A 19 37.67 -33.44 7.69
C PHE A 19 37.62 -32.90 9.12
N LYS A 20 37.96 -33.73 10.13
CA LYS A 20 38.05 -33.30 11.53
C LYS A 20 39.16 -32.26 11.77
N GLY A 21 40.32 -32.39 11.11
CA GLY A 21 41.39 -31.41 11.16
C GLY A 21 40.97 -30.05 10.63
N ARG A 22 40.27 -30.01 9.48
CA ARG A 22 39.74 -28.78 8.88
C ARG A 22 38.66 -28.13 9.77
N LEU A 23 37.78 -28.95 10.40
CA LEU A 23 36.75 -28.45 11.31
C LEU A 23 37.35 -27.79 12.55
N LYS A 24 38.46 -28.37 13.10
CA LYS A 24 39.20 -27.78 14.22
C LYS A 24 39.89 -26.46 13.88
N GLU A 25 40.29 -26.25 12.61
CA GLU A 25 40.84 -24.96 12.16
C GLU A 25 39.79 -23.86 12.09
N LEU A 26 38.52 -24.20 11.82
CA LEU A 26 37.42 -23.27 11.59
C LEU A 26 36.56 -23.02 12.83
N LEU A 27 36.32 -24.04 13.65
CA LEU A 27 35.45 -23.94 14.83
C LEU A 27 36.25 -23.89 16.14
N PRO A 28 35.78 -23.20 17.20
CA PRO A 28 36.39 -23.26 18.50
C PRO A 28 36.47 -24.73 18.99
N TRP A 29 37.63 -25.14 19.48
CA TRP A 29 37.91 -26.52 19.87
C TRP A 29 38.54 -26.61 21.24
N LYS A 30 38.36 -27.74 21.91
CA LYS A 30 38.97 -27.98 23.22
C LYS A 30 40.51 -28.02 23.06
N GLY A 31 41.19 -27.04 23.64
CA GLY A 31 42.64 -26.88 23.58
C GLY A 31 43.10 -25.62 22.80
N ASP A 32 42.18 -24.88 22.22
CA ASP A 32 42.48 -23.57 21.63
C ASP A 32 42.80 -22.56 22.76
N ASP A 33 43.74 -21.65 22.51
CA ASP A 33 43.96 -20.53 23.41
C ASP A 33 42.90 -19.43 23.17
N VAL A 34 42.82 -18.43 24.06
CA VAL A 34 41.82 -17.38 24.00
C VAL A 34 41.90 -16.58 22.69
N LYS A 35 43.10 -16.34 22.16
CA LYS A 35 43.29 -15.59 20.91
C LYS A 35 42.78 -16.39 19.73
N GLU A 36 43.00 -17.70 19.71
CA GLU A 36 42.55 -18.61 18.68
C GLU A 36 41.01 -18.73 18.68
N ILE A 37 40.39 -18.82 19.85
CA ILE A 37 38.93 -18.83 20.03
C ILE A 37 38.34 -17.52 19.47
N ILE A 38 38.88 -16.36 19.84
CA ILE A 38 38.41 -15.05 19.35
C ILE A 38 38.53 -14.98 17.82
N ARG A 39 39.67 -15.39 17.27
CA ARG A 39 39.89 -15.41 15.79
C ARG A 39 38.83 -16.26 15.09
N LYS A 40 38.54 -17.44 15.58
CA LYS A 40 37.55 -18.37 15.03
C LYS A 40 36.13 -17.82 15.14
N LEU A 41 35.78 -17.21 16.27
CA LEU A 41 34.49 -16.55 16.45
C LEU A 41 34.29 -15.38 15.48
N VAL A 42 35.29 -14.51 15.30
CA VAL A 42 35.27 -13.42 14.32
C VAL A 42 35.07 -13.95 12.90
N TYR A 43 35.78 -15.05 12.55
CA TYR A 43 35.62 -15.68 11.24
C TYR A 43 34.20 -16.25 11.03
N ILE A 44 33.66 -16.96 12.03
CA ILE A 44 32.29 -17.50 11.97
C ILE A 44 31.28 -16.37 11.82
N THR A 45 31.40 -15.31 12.62
CA THR A 45 30.52 -14.16 12.53
C THR A 45 30.57 -13.52 11.14
N ALA A 46 31.78 -13.34 10.58
CA ALA A 46 31.94 -12.80 9.24
C ALA A 46 31.28 -13.68 8.15
N VAL A 47 31.45 -15.00 8.24
CA VAL A 47 30.80 -15.95 7.33
C VAL A 47 29.29 -15.93 7.46
N CYS A 48 28.75 -15.92 8.69
CA CYS A 48 27.31 -15.84 8.94
C CYS A 48 26.72 -14.53 8.40
N THR A 49 27.41 -13.40 8.61
CA THR A 49 27.00 -12.09 8.06
C THR A 49 26.99 -12.11 6.54
N LEU A 50 27.98 -12.71 5.93
CA LEU A 50 28.09 -12.83 4.48
C LEU A 50 26.95 -13.71 3.91
N ILE A 51 26.66 -14.85 4.52
CA ILE A 51 25.55 -15.73 4.14
C ILE A 51 24.22 -14.99 4.29
N TYR A 52 24.03 -14.28 5.40
CA TYR A 52 22.82 -13.50 5.65
C TYR A 52 22.64 -12.39 4.61
N SER A 53 23.73 -11.69 4.25
CA SER A 53 23.71 -10.66 3.20
C SER A 53 23.41 -11.25 1.82
N PHE A 54 23.99 -12.40 1.49
CA PHE A 54 23.65 -13.10 0.25
C PHE A 54 22.20 -13.55 0.20
N TYR A 55 21.68 -14.07 1.32
CA TYR A 55 20.26 -14.45 1.42
C TYR A 55 19.35 -13.24 1.23
N GLY A 56 19.67 -12.09 1.84
CA GLY A 56 18.91 -10.86 1.66
C GLY A 56 18.91 -10.35 0.21
N VAL A 57 20.05 -10.40 -0.48
CA VAL A 57 20.14 -10.04 -1.91
C VAL A 57 19.36 -11.03 -2.79
N TYR A 58 19.47 -12.32 -2.47
CA TYR A 58 18.74 -13.36 -3.18
C TYR A 58 17.21 -13.14 -3.04
N GLU A 59 16.69 -13.01 -1.81
CA GLU A 59 15.27 -12.75 -1.59
C GLU A 59 14.79 -11.47 -2.28
N TYR A 60 15.58 -10.39 -2.19
CA TYR A 60 15.23 -9.14 -2.87
C TYR A 60 15.09 -9.32 -4.38
N LYS A 61 16.06 -9.98 -5.02
CA LYS A 61 16.08 -10.12 -6.48
C LYS A 61 15.05 -11.13 -6.99
N PHE A 62 14.95 -12.30 -6.36
CA PHE A 62 14.02 -13.36 -6.77
C PHE A 62 12.60 -13.11 -6.30
N GLY A 63 12.41 -12.57 -5.09
CA GLY A 63 11.09 -12.18 -4.61
C GLY A 63 10.44 -11.09 -5.48
N THR A 64 11.23 -10.12 -5.96
CA THR A 64 10.73 -9.09 -6.89
C THR A 64 10.34 -9.70 -8.25
N SER A 65 11.11 -10.66 -8.77
CA SER A 65 10.76 -11.34 -10.03
C SER A 65 9.47 -12.14 -9.90
N GLU A 66 9.34 -12.94 -8.83
CA GLU A 66 8.13 -13.72 -8.55
C GLU A 66 6.90 -12.81 -8.37
N MET A 67 7.07 -11.67 -7.69
CA MET A 67 6.00 -10.68 -7.54
C MET A 67 5.51 -10.15 -8.89
N HIS A 68 6.44 -9.80 -9.80
CA HIS A 68 6.06 -9.32 -11.13
C HIS A 68 5.37 -10.42 -11.95
N GLU A 69 5.89 -11.65 -11.95
CA GLU A 69 5.29 -12.79 -12.64
C GLU A 69 3.86 -13.07 -12.12
N ASN A 70 3.68 -13.02 -10.81
CA ASN A 70 2.35 -13.18 -10.18
C ASN A 70 1.41 -12.03 -10.58
N ASN A 71 1.88 -10.79 -10.56
CA ASN A 71 1.06 -9.64 -10.94
C ASN A 71 0.71 -9.65 -12.43
N ASP A 72 1.63 -10.01 -13.30
CA ASP A 72 1.39 -10.15 -14.74
C ASP A 72 0.29 -11.21 -14.99
N LEU A 73 0.34 -12.35 -14.28
CA LEU A 73 -0.70 -13.39 -14.34
C LEU A 73 -2.06 -12.86 -13.87
N LEU A 74 -2.09 -12.16 -12.74
CA LEU A 74 -3.34 -11.60 -12.19
C LEU A 74 -3.93 -10.52 -13.08
N SER A 75 -3.07 -9.67 -13.68
CA SER A 75 -3.47 -8.65 -14.66
C SER A 75 -4.01 -9.30 -15.96
N GLU A 76 -3.42 -10.41 -16.39
CA GLU A 76 -3.94 -11.18 -17.53
C GLU A 76 -5.35 -11.73 -17.22
N ILE A 77 -5.54 -12.36 -16.05
CA ILE A 77 -6.85 -12.86 -15.60
C ILE A 77 -7.88 -11.71 -15.55
N TYR A 78 -7.53 -10.57 -14.95
CA TYR A 78 -8.40 -9.42 -14.85
C TYR A 78 -8.81 -8.86 -16.21
N ASN A 79 -7.88 -8.79 -17.16
CA ASN A 79 -8.14 -8.25 -18.50
C ASN A 79 -8.90 -9.22 -19.43
N GLN A 80 -8.77 -10.53 -19.21
CA GLN A 80 -9.49 -11.57 -19.98
C GLN A 80 -10.95 -11.75 -19.51
N GLY A 81 -11.31 -11.31 -18.32
CA GLY A 81 -12.64 -11.51 -17.76
C GLY A 81 -13.82 -10.90 -18.56
N ASN A 82 -13.54 -10.20 -19.66
CA ASN A 82 -14.54 -9.73 -20.65
C ASN A 82 -14.59 -10.62 -21.92
N SER A 83 -13.76 -11.66 -22.02
CA SER A 83 -13.73 -12.65 -23.09
C SER A 83 -14.02 -14.05 -22.52
N GLU A 84 -14.45 -15.01 -23.35
CA GLU A 84 -14.68 -16.39 -22.86
C GLU A 84 -13.43 -16.93 -22.14
N PRO A 85 -13.58 -17.60 -20.97
CA PRO A 85 -12.45 -17.98 -20.13
C PRO A 85 -11.51 -18.93 -20.87
N ASP A 86 -10.27 -18.54 -21.03
CA ASP A 86 -9.19 -19.41 -21.51
C ASP A 86 -8.70 -20.27 -20.33
N ASN A 87 -9.19 -21.52 -20.25
CA ASN A 87 -8.84 -22.51 -19.22
C ASN A 87 -7.39 -23.00 -19.29
N THR A 88 -6.51 -22.36 -20.04
CA THR A 88 -5.12 -22.79 -20.25
C THR A 88 -4.11 -22.11 -19.32
N ILE A 89 -4.52 -21.12 -18.52
CA ILE A 89 -3.60 -20.42 -17.62
C ILE A 89 -3.22 -21.31 -16.43
N PRO A 90 -1.94 -21.64 -16.22
CA PRO A 90 -1.51 -22.44 -15.07
C PRO A 90 -1.57 -21.63 -13.78
N ILE A 91 -2.50 -21.96 -12.90
CA ILE A 91 -2.71 -21.28 -11.62
C ILE A 91 -1.81 -21.88 -10.55
N PRO A 92 -1.00 -21.08 -9.82
CA PRO A 92 -0.25 -21.56 -8.65
C PRO A 92 -1.19 -22.11 -7.57
N ALA A 93 -0.80 -23.18 -6.88
CA ALA A 93 -1.60 -23.74 -5.79
C ALA A 93 -1.84 -22.71 -4.67
N VAL A 94 -3.10 -22.39 -4.42
CA VAL A 94 -3.54 -21.54 -3.31
C VAL A 94 -3.42 -22.32 -2.00
N THR A 95 -2.78 -21.73 -0.99
CA THR A 95 -2.73 -22.31 0.35
C THR A 95 -4.05 -22.03 1.06
N THR A 96 -4.98 -22.98 1.01
CA THR A 96 -6.23 -22.90 1.78
C THR A 96 -5.92 -23.08 3.25
N GLN A 97 -6.00 -22.01 4.04
CA GLN A 97 -6.18 -22.15 5.48
C GLN A 97 -7.66 -22.42 5.76
N PRO A 98 -8.00 -23.32 6.70
CA PRO A 98 -9.39 -23.54 7.06
C PRO A 98 -9.95 -22.28 7.71
N VAL A 99 -11.00 -21.72 7.12
CA VAL A 99 -11.84 -20.70 7.75
C VAL A 99 -12.66 -21.40 8.81
N ASP A 100 -12.42 -21.06 10.08
CA ASP A 100 -13.27 -21.49 11.19
C ASP A 100 -14.65 -20.84 11.05
N THR A 101 -15.58 -21.60 10.45
CA THR A 101 -17.00 -21.24 10.41
C THR A 101 -17.70 -21.76 11.66
N ASP A 102 -17.57 -21.07 12.77
CA ASP A 102 -18.45 -21.21 13.92
C ASP A 102 -19.25 -19.93 14.14
N THR A 103 -20.34 -19.78 13.37
CA THR A 103 -21.42 -18.85 13.71
C THR A 103 -22.67 -19.66 14.00
N PRO A 104 -23.28 -19.58 15.20
CA PRO A 104 -24.51 -20.34 15.49
C PRO A 104 -25.70 -19.71 14.79
N ILE A 105 -26.40 -20.55 14.05
CA ILE A 105 -27.72 -20.27 13.48
C ILE A 105 -28.71 -20.04 14.63
N VAL A 106 -29.24 -18.83 14.75
CA VAL A 106 -30.35 -18.54 15.68
C VAL A 106 -31.65 -18.86 14.96
N SER A 107 -32.35 -19.83 15.52
CA SER A 107 -33.65 -20.33 15.09
C SER A 107 -34.77 -19.30 15.30
N GLU A 108 -35.68 -19.34 14.33
CA GLU A 108 -36.95 -18.64 14.22
C GLU A 108 -37.83 -18.69 15.48
N SER A 109 -38.53 -17.59 15.73
CA SER A 109 -39.77 -17.59 16.50
C SER A 109 -40.90 -17.05 15.63
N GLU A 110 -41.85 -17.89 15.35
CA GLU A 110 -43.12 -17.55 14.71
C GLU A 110 -43.94 -16.58 15.53
N SER A 111 -44.45 -15.52 14.89
CA SER A 111 -45.65 -14.81 15.35
C SER A 111 -46.54 -14.49 14.16
N GLN A 112 -47.78 -15.02 14.25
CA GLN A 112 -48.87 -14.82 13.32
C GLN A 112 -49.42 -13.36 13.41
N GLY A 113 -49.81 -12.84 12.24
CA GLY A 113 -50.86 -11.83 12.16
C GLY A 113 -50.61 -10.72 11.13
N ASP A 114 -51.49 -10.70 10.16
CA ASP A 114 -51.94 -9.66 9.23
C ASP A 114 -51.39 -9.65 7.81
N ASP A 115 -52.35 -10.02 6.90
CA ASP A 115 -52.27 -9.97 5.44
C ASP A 115 -51.97 -8.56 4.92
N VAL A 116 -50.69 -8.27 4.73
CA VAL A 116 -50.20 -7.26 3.77
C VAL A 116 -49.55 -8.05 2.66
N GLN A 117 -50.07 -7.98 1.43
CA GLN A 117 -49.45 -8.52 0.24
C GLN A 117 -48.08 -7.80 0.04
N THR A 118 -47.05 -8.28 0.72
CA THR A 118 -45.67 -7.96 0.42
C THR A 118 -45.29 -8.70 -0.86
N GLN A 119 -45.01 -7.96 -1.92
CA GLN A 119 -44.33 -8.51 -3.08
C GLN A 119 -43.06 -9.24 -2.60
N PRO A 120 -42.74 -10.42 -3.16
CA PRO A 120 -41.54 -11.13 -2.75
C PRO A 120 -40.34 -10.22 -2.99
N VAL A 121 -39.65 -9.85 -1.93
CA VAL A 121 -38.33 -9.23 -2.02
C VAL A 121 -37.43 -10.29 -2.65
N VAL A 122 -37.08 -10.10 -3.91
CA VAL A 122 -36.09 -10.94 -4.58
C VAL A 122 -34.79 -10.69 -3.83
N GLN A 123 -34.35 -11.64 -3.03
CA GLN A 123 -33.02 -11.61 -2.42
C GLN A 123 -32.02 -11.81 -3.54
N VAL A 124 -31.33 -10.73 -3.91
CA VAL A 124 -30.23 -10.77 -4.87
C VAL A 124 -29.01 -11.31 -4.12
N ASN A 125 -28.41 -12.39 -4.62
CA ASN A 125 -27.15 -12.87 -4.10
C ASN A 125 -26.03 -11.92 -4.59
N PRO A 126 -25.24 -11.27 -3.69
CA PRO A 126 -24.17 -10.37 -4.09
C PRO A 126 -23.11 -10.99 -5.01
N GLU A 127 -22.87 -12.29 -4.89
CA GLU A 127 -21.91 -13.01 -5.75
C GLU A 127 -22.37 -13.06 -7.21
N ASP A 128 -23.69 -13.08 -7.46
CA ASP A 128 -24.23 -13.09 -8.83
C ASP A 128 -24.01 -11.73 -9.54
N LEU A 129 -23.77 -10.66 -8.76
CA LEU A 129 -23.51 -9.31 -9.25
C LEU A 129 -22.02 -9.02 -9.51
N ILE A 130 -21.13 -9.94 -9.15
CA ILE A 130 -19.68 -9.77 -9.38
C ILE A 130 -19.44 -9.63 -10.88
N LEU A 131 -18.74 -8.56 -11.26
CA LEU A 131 -18.31 -8.30 -12.64
C LEU A 131 -17.46 -9.45 -13.17
N ASP A 132 -17.64 -9.86 -14.41
CA ASP A 132 -17.02 -11.05 -15.00
C ASP A 132 -15.49 -11.04 -14.85
N ARG A 133 -14.86 -9.88 -14.99
CA ARG A 133 -13.41 -9.70 -14.80
C ARG A 133 -12.88 -10.06 -13.41
N PHE A 134 -13.75 -10.08 -12.39
CA PHE A 134 -13.36 -10.40 -11.02
C PHE A 134 -13.70 -11.84 -10.61
N ARG A 135 -14.58 -12.56 -11.36
CA ARG A 135 -15.04 -13.90 -10.94
C ARG A 135 -13.89 -14.84 -10.64
N GLN A 136 -12.95 -14.97 -11.56
CA GLN A 136 -11.79 -15.85 -11.37
C GLN A 136 -10.86 -15.38 -10.27
N LEU A 137 -10.63 -14.06 -10.12
CA LEU A 137 -9.84 -13.51 -9.03
C LEU A 137 -10.50 -13.77 -7.66
N TYR A 138 -11.82 -13.60 -7.57
CA TYR A 138 -12.59 -13.87 -6.36
C TYR A 138 -12.59 -15.35 -6.00
N GLU A 139 -12.71 -16.25 -6.97
CA GLU A 139 -12.59 -17.70 -6.77
C GLU A 139 -11.20 -18.10 -6.24
N LEU A 140 -10.14 -17.45 -6.74
CA LEU A 140 -8.77 -17.68 -6.29
C LEU A 140 -8.51 -17.14 -4.88
N ASN A 141 -9.04 -15.96 -4.57
CA ASN A 141 -8.96 -15.36 -3.25
C ASN A 141 -10.20 -14.49 -2.97
N PRO A 142 -11.13 -14.97 -2.11
CA PRO A 142 -12.35 -14.24 -1.73
C PRO A 142 -12.11 -12.93 -0.98
N ASP A 143 -10.88 -12.67 -0.49
CA ASP A 143 -10.53 -11.37 0.08
C ASP A 143 -10.31 -10.28 -1.00
N THR A 144 -10.44 -10.63 -2.28
CA THR A 144 -10.38 -9.66 -3.38
C THR A 144 -11.60 -8.76 -3.32
N ILE A 145 -11.38 -7.44 -3.25
CA ILE A 145 -12.47 -6.45 -3.25
C ILE A 145 -12.44 -5.53 -4.47
N GLY A 146 -11.35 -5.54 -5.24
CA GLY A 146 -11.23 -4.68 -6.40
C GLY A 146 -9.87 -4.73 -7.07
N TRP A 147 -9.69 -3.79 -8.02
CA TRP A 147 -8.48 -3.61 -8.79
C TRP A 147 -8.15 -2.12 -8.91
N LEU A 148 -6.91 -1.74 -8.60
CA LEU A 148 -6.44 -0.36 -8.63
C LEU A 148 -5.44 -0.16 -9.76
N THR A 149 -5.71 0.84 -10.61
CA THR A 149 -4.82 1.23 -11.71
C THR A 149 -4.59 2.74 -11.73
N ILE A 150 -3.38 3.18 -12.03
CA ILE A 150 -3.08 4.57 -12.39
C ILE A 150 -2.54 4.58 -13.83
N ASP A 151 -3.40 4.98 -14.76
CA ASP A 151 -3.09 4.97 -16.17
C ASP A 151 -2.02 6.00 -16.56
N GLY A 152 -1.19 5.61 -17.54
CA GLY A 152 -0.14 6.47 -18.07
C GLY A 152 1.07 6.63 -17.17
N LEU A 153 1.04 6.12 -15.96
CA LEU A 153 2.20 6.01 -15.09
C LEU A 153 2.93 4.71 -15.40
N THR A 154 3.70 4.72 -16.50
CA THR A 154 4.21 3.49 -17.13
C THR A 154 5.71 3.31 -16.97
N ASP A 155 6.13 2.05 -16.97
CA ASP A 155 7.52 1.63 -17.07
C ASP A 155 8.05 1.74 -18.52
N ALA A 156 9.33 1.40 -18.71
CA ALA A 156 9.98 1.45 -20.02
C ALA A 156 9.37 0.46 -21.04
N LYS A 157 8.56 -0.51 -20.61
CA LYS A 157 7.88 -1.50 -21.47
C LYS A 157 6.43 -1.11 -21.77
N GLY A 158 5.93 -0.02 -21.15
CA GLY A 158 4.56 0.46 -21.31
C GLY A 158 3.55 -0.16 -20.35
N GLY A 159 3.98 -0.99 -19.39
CA GLY A 159 3.14 -1.49 -18.31
C GLY A 159 2.93 -0.41 -17.23
N ASN A 160 1.74 -0.33 -16.64
CA ASN A 160 1.49 0.60 -15.54
C ASN A 160 2.28 0.21 -14.31
N TYR A 161 2.90 1.18 -13.61
CA TYR A 161 3.59 0.94 -12.33
C TYR A 161 2.64 0.57 -11.20
N ILE A 162 1.41 1.09 -11.22
CA ILE A 162 0.36 0.77 -10.26
C ILE A 162 -0.79 0.15 -11.05
N ASP A 163 -0.90 -1.17 -10.96
CA ASP A 163 -1.90 -2.00 -11.63
C ASP A 163 -2.00 -3.33 -10.86
N TYR A 164 -2.80 -3.32 -9.77
CA TYR A 164 -2.79 -4.41 -8.78
C TYR A 164 -4.19 -4.73 -8.25
N PRO A 165 -4.43 -6.01 -7.88
CA PRO A 165 -5.60 -6.36 -7.08
C PRO A 165 -5.53 -5.71 -5.71
N VAL A 166 -6.69 -5.38 -5.16
CA VAL A 166 -6.85 -4.85 -3.80
C VAL A 166 -7.58 -5.86 -2.95
N MET A 167 -6.98 -6.18 -1.81
CA MET A 167 -7.46 -7.17 -0.87
C MET A 167 -8.15 -6.50 0.32
N GLN A 168 -8.98 -7.23 1.05
CA GLN A 168 -9.49 -6.81 2.36
C GLN A 168 -9.75 -8.03 3.23
N CYS A 169 -9.25 -8.03 4.45
CA CYS A 169 -9.52 -9.05 5.47
C CYS A 169 -9.89 -8.40 6.80
N ASP A 170 -10.00 -9.18 7.87
CA ASP A 170 -10.48 -8.70 9.17
C ASP A 170 -9.45 -7.87 9.96
N ASP A 171 -8.20 -7.73 9.44
CA ASP A 171 -7.15 -6.92 10.05
C ASP A 171 -6.34 -6.15 8.99
N ASN A 172 -5.59 -5.14 9.43
CA ASN A 172 -4.71 -4.33 8.58
C ASN A 172 -3.25 -4.82 8.55
N ASP A 173 -2.96 -5.99 9.12
CA ASP A 173 -1.59 -6.52 9.25
C ASP A 173 -1.31 -7.68 8.29
N TYR A 174 -2.31 -8.51 7.99
CA TYR A 174 -2.17 -9.73 7.20
C TYR A 174 -1.53 -9.45 5.83
N TYR A 175 -2.11 -8.56 5.04
CA TYR A 175 -1.64 -8.23 3.69
C TYR A 175 -0.40 -7.32 3.66
N LEU A 176 0.10 -6.88 4.81
CA LEU A 176 1.46 -6.31 4.90
C LEU A 176 2.55 -7.33 4.60
N SER A 177 2.29 -8.61 4.85
CA SER A 177 3.27 -9.68 4.72
C SER A 177 2.77 -10.91 3.97
N HIS A 178 1.60 -10.86 3.32
CA HIS A 178 1.05 -11.93 2.50
C HIS A 178 0.65 -11.39 1.12
N ASP A 179 1.03 -12.14 0.08
CA ASP A 179 0.65 -11.81 -1.30
C ASP A 179 -0.81 -12.22 -1.61
N PHE A 180 -1.25 -11.95 -2.85
CA PHE A 180 -2.57 -12.36 -3.33
C PHE A 180 -2.87 -13.85 -3.11
N PHE A 181 -1.88 -14.72 -3.24
CA PHE A 181 -2.02 -16.17 -3.05
C PHE A 181 -1.92 -16.61 -1.59
N ARG A 182 -2.01 -15.66 -0.64
CA ARG A 182 -1.90 -15.89 0.81
C ARG A 182 -0.58 -16.52 1.26
N LYS A 183 0.48 -16.35 0.45
CA LYS A 183 1.83 -16.77 0.79
C LYS A 183 2.54 -15.66 1.55
N GLU A 184 3.28 -16.03 2.61
CA GLU A 184 4.11 -15.06 3.34
C GLU A 184 5.18 -14.49 2.42
N LYS A 185 5.10 -13.19 2.15
CA LYS A 185 5.97 -12.41 1.27
C LYS A 185 6.16 -11.01 1.83
N LYS A 186 7.41 -10.57 1.96
CA LYS A 186 7.73 -9.23 2.50
C LYS A 186 7.15 -8.06 1.69
N TYR A 187 6.78 -8.30 0.46
CA TYR A 187 6.18 -7.28 -0.39
C TYR A 187 4.66 -7.15 -0.20
N GLY A 188 4.02 -8.11 0.46
CA GLY A 188 2.58 -8.08 0.74
C GLY A 188 1.70 -7.94 -0.49
N ALA A 189 0.56 -7.25 -0.32
CA ALA A 189 -0.37 -6.87 -1.38
C ALA A 189 -0.89 -5.45 -1.13
N LEU A 190 -1.65 -4.85 -2.08
CA LEU A 190 -2.48 -3.70 -1.78
C LEU A 190 -3.72 -4.16 -0.99
N PHE A 191 -4.11 -3.41 0.03
CA PHE A 191 -5.30 -3.77 0.81
C PHE A 191 -6.06 -2.54 1.30
N ALA A 192 -7.38 -2.68 1.38
CA ALA A 192 -8.26 -1.66 1.96
C ALA A 192 -8.37 -1.83 3.47
N ASP A 193 -8.64 -0.72 4.16
CA ASP A 193 -8.78 -0.70 5.61
C ASP A 193 -9.91 -1.64 6.08
N CYS A 194 -9.64 -2.43 7.14
CA CYS A 194 -10.55 -3.45 7.66
C CYS A 194 -11.73 -2.89 8.46
N HIS A 195 -11.69 -1.62 8.88
CA HIS A 195 -12.75 -1.03 9.73
C HIS A 195 -14.06 -0.73 8.99
N VAL A 196 -14.03 -0.71 7.67
CA VAL A 196 -15.21 -0.52 6.82
C VAL A 196 -15.25 -1.56 5.72
N LYS A 197 -16.45 -2.07 5.41
CA LYS A 197 -16.62 -3.06 4.34
C LYS A 197 -17.13 -2.38 3.08
N ILE A 198 -16.57 -2.80 1.95
CA ILE A 198 -17.05 -2.44 0.61
C ILE A 198 -17.95 -3.60 0.17
N THR A 199 -19.21 -3.31 -0.10
CA THR A 199 -20.22 -4.30 -0.55
C THR A 199 -20.88 -3.83 -1.85
N TYR A 200 -21.74 -4.67 -2.42
CA TYR A 200 -22.43 -4.32 -3.66
C TYR A 200 -23.42 -3.14 -3.53
N ASP A 201 -23.89 -2.87 -2.31
CA ASP A 201 -24.92 -1.87 -2.02
C ASP A 201 -24.47 -0.78 -1.04
N SER A 202 -23.25 -0.90 -0.49
CA SER A 202 -22.72 0.09 0.44
C SER A 202 -21.19 0.12 0.45
N GLY A 203 -20.65 1.27 0.76
CA GLY A 203 -19.22 1.52 0.96
C GLY A 203 -19.02 2.79 1.76
N PRO A 204 -17.79 3.04 2.25
CA PRO A 204 -17.46 4.27 2.95
C PRO A 204 -17.44 5.45 1.98
N ARG A 205 -17.65 6.66 2.49
CA ARG A 205 -17.41 7.90 1.72
C ARG A 205 -15.93 8.07 1.35
N ASN A 206 -15.03 7.57 2.17
CA ASN A 206 -13.59 7.60 1.92
C ASN A 206 -13.00 6.20 2.05
N THR A 207 -12.71 5.56 0.93
CA THR A 207 -12.01 4.29 0.90
C THR A 207 -10.52 4.50 1.08
N ILE A 208 -9.90 3.81 2.04
CA ILE A 208 -8.47 3.91 2.28
C ILE A 208 -7.78 2.62 1.83
N ILE A 209 -6.80 2.76 0.94
CA ILE A 209 -5.99 1.64 0.42
C ILE A 209 -4.54 1.85 0.83
N TYR A 210 -3.96 0.81 1.39
CA TYR A 210 -2.56 0.75 1.82
C TYR A 210 -1.72 -0.05 0.83
N GLY A 211 -0.47 0.35 0.69
CA GLY A 211 0.51 -0.38 -0.11
C GLY A 211 1.93 -0.02 0.25
N HIS A 212 2.85 -0.95 0.06
CA HIS A 212 4.27 -0.74 0.35
C HIS A 212 4.92 0.29 -0.58
N ASN A 213 5.89 1.03 -0.04
CA ASN A 213 6.86 1.81 -0.80
C ASN A 213 8.08 0.93 -1.07
N MET A 214 8.06 0.20 -2.18
CA MET A 214 9.12 -0.75 -2.51
C MET A 214 10.30 -0.07 -3.21
N GLY A 215 11.52 -0.40 -2.78
CA GLY A 215 12.74 0.08 -3.44
C GLY A 215 12.90 -0.40 -4.91
N SER A 216 12.13 -1.40 -5.34
CA SER A 216 12.02 -1.84 -6.73
C SER A 216 11.17 -0.92 -7.61
N GLY A 217 10.43 0.03 -7.04
CA GLY A 217 9.45 0.84 -7.73
C GLY A 217 8.05 0.22 -7.79
N SER A 218 7.81 -0.94 -7.18
CA SER A 218 6.53 -1.63 -7.20
C SER A 218 5.56 -1.09 -6.15
N PHE A 219 4.29 -1.48 -6.27
CA PHE A 219 3.18 -1.04 -5.42
C PHE A 219 3.05 0.48 -5.39
N PHE A 220 3.07 1.10 -4.20
CA PHE A 220 2.87 2.54 -4.03
C PHE A 220 4.16 3.38 -4.05
N ALA A 221 5.29 2.82 -4.47
CA ALA A 221 6.54 3.57 -4.56
C ALA A 221 6.41 4.82 -5.46
N HIS A 222 5.67 4.70 -6.58
CA HIS A 222 5.47 5.80 -7.54
C HIS A 222 4.44 6.85 -7.08
N LEU A 223 3.70 6.65 -5.99
CA LEU A 223 2.92 7.74 -5.39
C LEU A 223 3.79 8.92 -5.00
N HIS A 224 5.05 8.68 -4.61
CA HIS A 224 6.00 9.76 -4.29
C HIS A 224 6.35 10.67 -5.49
N ASP A 225 6.01 10.28 -6.71
CA ASP A 225 6.25 11.11 -7.89
C ASP A 225 5.31 12.32 -7.92
N TYR A 226 4.13 12.23 -7.31
CA TYR A 226 3.14 13.30 -7.24
C TYR A 226 3.62 14.56 -6.49
N LYS A 227 4.58 14.44 -5.57
CA LYS A 227 5.15 15.60 -4.86
C LYS A 227 6.20 16.36 -5.67
N LYS A 228 6.69 15.80 -6.80
CA LYS A 228 7.85 16.34 -7.52
C LYS A 228 7.52 17.60 -8.30
N ARG A 229 6.36 17.64 -8.97
CA ARG A 229 5.95 18.76 -9.83
C ARG A 229 4.45 18.71 -10.12
N VAL A 230 3.83 19.88 -10.28
CA VAL A 230 2.41 20.01 -10.60
C VAL A 230 2.07 19.40 -11.98
N SER A 231 2.96 19.50 -12.97
CA SER A 231 2.74 18.88 -14.27
C SER A 231 2.58 17.36 -14.17
N PHE A 232 3.20 16.71 -13.20
CA PHE A 232 3.05 15.28 -13.00
C PHE A 232 1.62 14.90 -12.62
N VAL A 233 1.02 15.60 -11.64
CA VAL A 233 -0.39 15.35 -11.30
C VAL A 233 -1.32 15.69 -12.46
N SER A 234 -1.03 16.72 -13.26
CA SER A 234 -1.81 17.06 -14.43
C SER A 234 -1.76 15.98 -15.52
N GLU A 235 -0.63 15.32 -15.67
CA GLU A 235 -0.41 14.23 -16.64
C GLU A 235 -1.04 12.90 -16.18
N HIS A 236 -1.02 12.63 -14.83
CA HIS A 236 -1.46 11.38 -14.21
C HIS A 236 -2.58 11.61 -13.18
N ARG A 237 -3.58 12.41 -13.56
CA ARG A 237 -4.62 12.88 -12.63
C ARG A 237 -5.70 11.86 -12.28
N PHE A 238 -5.84 10.80 -13.07
CA PHE A 238 -6.90 9.82 -12.90
C PHE A 238 -6.37 8.55 -12.23
N VAL A 239 -7.20 8.03 -11.33
CA VAL A 239 -7.03 6.73 -10.67
C VAL A 239 -8.29 5.94 -10.95
N THR A 240 -8.15 4.71 -11.41
CA THR A 240 -9.25 3.76 -11.55
C THR A 240 -9.21 2.78 -10.37
N PHE A 241 -10.27 2.71 -9.59
CA PHE A 241 -10.47 1.69 -8.58
C PHE A 241 -11.81 1.00 -8.84
N ASN A 242 -11.74 -0.11 -9.55
CA ASN A 242 -12.90 -0.95 -9.80
C ASN A 242 -13.11 -1.88 -8.62
N THR A 243 -14.32 -1.88 -8.07
CA THR A 243 -14.73 -2.87 -7.06
C THR A 243 -15.21 -4.14 -7.75
N LEU A 244 -15.54 -5.16 -6.99
CA LEU A 244 -16.16 -6.38 -7.56
C LEU A 244 -17.44 -6.08 -8.35
N TRP A 245 -18.12 -4.96 -8.06
CA TRP A 245 -19.48 -4.65 -8.55
C TRP A 245 -19.56 -3.40 -9.43
N GLU A 246 -18.56 -2.49 -9.36
CA GLU A 246 -18.61 -1.20 -10.04
C GLU A 246 -17.27 -0.82 -10.66
N GLU A 247 -17.33 -0.19 -11.81
CA GLU A 247 -16.18 0.48 -12.43
C GLU A 247 -16.17 1.95 -12.03
N ASN A 248 -15.09 2.38 -11.39
CA ASN A 248 -14.98 3.72 -10.81
C ASN A 248 -13.69 4.41 -11.20
N ASP A 249 -13.84 5.63 -11.71
CA ASP A 249 -12.75 6.55 -11.94
C ASP A 249 -12.73 7.65 -10.88
N TYR A 250 -11.54 8.02 -10.47
CA TYR A 250 -11.28 9.08 -9.50
C TYR A 250 -10.34 10.12 -10.10
N ILE A 251 -10.45 11.37 -9.64
CA ILE A 251 -9.52 12.45 -9.95
C ILE A 251 -8.77 12.86 -8.71
N ILE A 252 -7.44 12.94 -8.80
CA ILE A 252 -6.58 13.29 -7.66
C ILE A 252 -6.83 14.74 -7.28
N ILE A 253 -7.12 15.00 -6.01
CA ILE A 253 -7.36 16.33 -5.46
C ILE A 253 -6.18 16.88 -4.65
N GLY A 254 -5.35 16.01 -4.06
CA GLY A 254 -4.20 16.42 -3.26
C GLY A 254 -3.26 15.27 -2.92
N CYS A 255 -2.05 15.63 -2.49
CA CYS A 255 -1.12 14.67 -1.89
C CYS A 255 -0.30 15.34 -0.80
N PHE A 256 0.06 14.61 0.25
CA PHE A 256 0.75 15.18 1.39
C PHE A 256 1.64 14.18 2.13
N LEU A 257 2.59 14.74 2.90
CA LEU A 257 3.41 14.02 3.88
C LEU A 257 2.82 14.23 5.27
N THR A 258 2.69 13.16 6.06
CA THR A 258 2.27 13.24 7.46
C THR A 258 3.07 12.29 8.35
N GLY A 259 3.25 12.68 9.63
CA GLY A 259 3.69 11.79 10.68
C GLY A 259 2.60 10.83 11.12
N ILE A 260 2.94 9.88 11.98
CA ILE A 260 1.99 8.99 12.66
C ILE A 260 2.05 9.13 14.19
N TYR A 261 3.10 9.76 14.72
CA TYR A 261 3.30 10.00 16.15
C TYR A 261 3.11 11.48 16.48
N GLU A 262 2.47 11.76 17.61
CA GLU A 262 2.17 13.14 18.04
C GLU A 262 3.44 13.98 18.28
N ASP A 263 4.57 13.37 18.58
CA ASP A 263 5.86 14.05 18.78
C ASP A 263 6.56 14.42 17.47
N GLN A 264 6.01 14.04 16.32
CA GLN A 264 6.55 14.39 15.00
C GLN A 264 6.09 15.75 14.50
N ASP A 265 5.09 16.37 15.14
CA ASP A 265 4.59 17.69 14.74
C ASP A 265 4.33 18.59 15.95
N ASN A 266 4.33 19.91 15.74
CA ASN A 266 3.97 20.94 16.72
C ASN A 266 2.48 21.35 16.66
N ILE A 267 1.73 20.75 15.73
CA ILE A 267 0.27 20.79 15.63
C ILE A 267 -0.28 19.36 15.66
N PRO A 268 -1.58 19.15 15.97
CA PRO A 268 -2.15 17.81 15.99
C PRO A 268 -1.92 17.05 14.69
N ILE A 269 -1.49 15.80 14.80
CA ILE A 269 -1.31 14.90 13.65
C ILE A 269 -2.65 14.68 12.96
N PHE A 270 -2.65 14.83 11.63
CA PHE A 270 -3.83 14.51 10.83
C PHE A 270 -4.03 13.01 10.71
N ARG A 271 -4.96 12.48 11.48
CA ARG A 271 -5.31 11.05 11.51
C ARG A 271 -6.23 10.66 10.35
N TYR A 272 -5.81 10.92 9.11
CA TYR A 272 -6.60 10.64 7.89
C TYR A 272 -7.09 9.19 7.82
N HIS A 273 -6.36 8.25 8.42
CA HIS A 273 -6.60 6.80 8.36
C HIS A 273 -7.76 6.30 9.24
N VAL A 274 -8.44 7.19 9.95
CA VAL A 274 -9.65 6.87 10.73
C VAL A 274 -10.88 7.65 10.23
N VAL A 275 -10.75 8.36 9.11
CA VAL A 275 -11.84 9.12 8.50
C VAL A 275 -12.38 8.36 7.31
N PHE A 276 -13.41 7.58 7.53
CA PHE A 276 -14.06 6.74 6.51
C PHE A 276 -15.36 7.34 6.01
N ASP A 277 -16.03 8.15 6.86
CA ASP A 277 -17.30 8.78 6.58
C ASP A 277 -17.34 10.19 7.18
N PHE A 278 -18.34 10.98 6.83
CA PHE A 278 -18.57 12.33 7.32
C PHE A 278 -19.97 12.41 7.93
N GLU A 279 -20.08 12.74 9.22
CA GLU A 279 -21.36 12.86 9.90
C GLU A 279 -22.13 14.10 9.40
N ASP A 280 -21.41 15.20 9.17
CA ASP A 280 -21.96 16.45 8.65
C ASP A 280 -20.94 17.26 7.84
N ASN A 281 -21.37 18.42 7.34
CA ASN A 281 -20.50 19.32 6.59
C ASN A 281 -19.28 19.83 7.40
N THR A 282 -19.36 19.86 8.73
CA THR A 282 -18.23 20.31 9.55
C THR A 282 -17.11 19.29 9.50
N ASP A 283 -17.44 18.01 9.67
CA ASP A 283 -16.46 16.91 9.58
C ASP A 283 -15.81 16.87 8.20
N PHE A 284 -16.62 17.04 7.15
CA PHE A 284 -16.10 17.10 5.79
C PHE A 284 -15.14 18.28 5.57
N ILE A 285 -15.53 19.48 6.03
CA ILE A 285 -14.69 20.69 5.91
C ILE A 285 -13.38 20.51 6.68
N GLU A 286 -13.42 19.94 7.88
CA GLU A 286 -12.23 19.67 8.68
C GLU A 286 -11.29 18.66 7.99
N TRP A 287 -11.83 17.59 7.45
CA TRP A 287 -11.04 16.62 6.68
C TRP A 287 -10.44 17.26 5.42
N TYR A 288 -11.26 17.94 4.61
CA TYR A 288 -10.82 18.59 3.37
C TYR A 288 -9.76 19.66 3.63
N ALA A 289 -9.98 20.51 4.65
CA ALA A 289 -9.02 21.53 5.05
C ALA A 289 -7.67 20.92 5.46
N ASN A 290 -7.68 19.82 6.22
CA ASN A 290 -6.48 19.11 6.62
C ASN A 290 -5.72 18.51 5.43
N VAL A 291 -6.44 18.00 4.42
CA VAL A 291 -5.85 17.51 3.16
C VAL A 291 -5.19 18.67 2.41
N MET A 292 -5.94 19.76 2.14
CA MET A 292 -5.48 20.88 1.32
C MET A 292 -4.36 21.68 1.98
N TYR A 293 -4.42 21.88 3.29
CA TYR A 293 -3.38 22.57 4.07
C TYR A 293 -2.01 21.88 3.96
N ARG A 294 -2.01 20.57 3.84
CA ARG A 294 -0.80 19.76 3.72
C ARG A 294 -0.41 19.42 2.28
N SER A 295 -1.33 19.61 1.34
CA SER A 295 -1.13 19.17 -0.04
C SER A 295 -0.05 19.97 -0.76
N TYR A 296 0.83 19.27 -1.51
CA TYR A 296 1.88 19.87 -2.34
C TYR A 296 1.33 20.71 -3.50
N TYR A 297 0.05 20.60 -3.79
CA TYR A 297 -0.68 21.38 -4.78
C TYR A 297 -2.13 21.57 -4.36
N THR A 298 -2.79 22.57 -4.93
CA THR A 298 -4.22 22.80 -4.87
C THR A 298 -4.83 22.60 -6.24
N SER A 299 -6.14 22.50 -6.32
CA SER A 299 -6.87 22.35 -7.59
C SER A 299 -8.18 23.13 -7.53
N ASP A 300 -8.78 23.35 -8.71
CA ASP A 300 -10.14 23.90 -8.85
C ASP A 300 -11.21 22.78 -8.97
N ILE A 301 -10.86 21.55 -8.59
CA ILE A 301 -11.78 20.40 -8.59
C ILE A 301 -12.81 20.60 -7.48
N PRO A 302 -14.12 20.69 -7.80
CA PRO A 302 -15.14 20.84 -6.79
C PRO A 302 -15.26 19.55 -5.93
N CYS A 303 -15.39 19.74 -4.62
CA CYS A 303 -15.52 18.66 -3.64
C CYS A 303 -16.68 18.95 -2.70
N SER A 304 -17.43 17.93 -2.32
CA SER A 304 -18.54 18.05 -1.37
C SER A 304 -18.66 16.82 -0.47
N ILE A 305 -19.41 16.92 0.61
CA ILE A 305 -19.73 15.81 1.51
C ILE A 305 -20.44 14.65 0.78
N ASN A 306 -21.10 14.94 -0.35
CA ASN A 306 -21.84 13.93 -1.10
C ASN A 306 -20.97 13.13 -2.07
N ASP A 307 -19.73 13.56 -2.31
CA ASP A 307 -18.80 12.85 -3.15
C ASP A 307 -18.19 11.65 -2.39
N GLU A 308 -17.68 10.67 -3.15
CA GLU A 308 -16.88 9.58 -2.64
C GLU A 308 -15.40 9.85 -2.88
N TYR A 309 -14.57 9.42 -1.95
CA TYR A 309 -13.14 9.67 -1.96
C TYR A 309 -12.33 8.37 -1.89
N LEU A 310 -11.12 8.43 -2.41
CA LEU A 310 -10.14 7.37 -2.38
C LEU A 310 -8.84 7.93 -1.81
N THR A 311 -8.37 7.33 -0.72
CA THR A 311 -7.12 7.70 -0.06
C THR A 311 -6.10 6.59 -0.23
N LEU A 312 -5.01 6.85 -0.95
CA LEU A 312 -3.90 5.91 -1.16
C LEU A 312 -2.78 6.26 -0.19
N SER A 313 -2.37 5.31 0.64
CA SER A 313 -1.40 5.53 1.70
C SER A 313 -0.20 4.60 1.60
N THR A 314 1.01 5.17 1.69
CA THR A 314 2.26 4.40 1.70
C THR A 314 3.26 4.97 2.70
N CYS A 315 4.29 4.17 3.03
CA CYS A 315 5.39 4.65 3.85
C CYS A 315 6.22 5.73 3.15
N SER A 316 6.68 6.72 3.92
CA SER A 316 7.68 7.68 3.47
C SER A 316 8.97 7.51 4.25
N ASN A 317 10.11 7.72 3.56
CA ASN A 317 11.45 7.65 4.16
C ASN A 317 12.00 9.04 4.47
N GLU A 318 11.21 10.11 4.34
CA GLU A 318 11.67 11.49 4.56
C GLU A 318 11.88 11.79 6.04
N ILE A 319 11.02 11.24 6.88
CA ILE A 319 11.18 11.20 8.33
C ILE A 319 10.80 9.81 8.84
N TYR A 320 11.26 9.49 10.04
CA TYR A 320 11.00 8.19 10.65
C TYR A 320 9.50 7.89 10.72
N ASN A 321 9.11 6.74 10.19
CA ASN A 321 7.76 6.18 10.27
C ASN A 321 6.64 7.14 9.79
N SER A 322 6.90 7.92 8.75
CA SER A 322 5.92 8.81 8.12
C SER A 322 5.15 8.13 6.99
N ARG A 323 4.09 8.80 6.55
CA ARG A 323 3.26 8.37 5.43
C ARG A 323 3.21 9.44 4.34
N PHE A 324 3.23 8.95 3.10
CA PHE A 324 2.88 9.76 1.94
C PHE A 324 1.49 9.34 1.48
N VAL A 325 0.61 10.31 1.29
CA VAL A 325 -0.81 10.09 1.05
C VAL A 325 -1.21 10.82 -0.23
N VAL A 326 -1.98 10.14 -1.09
CA VAL A 326 -2.63 10.72 -2.27
C VAL A 326 -4.12 10.57 -2.09
N VAL A 327 -4.86 11.66 -2.27
CA VAL A 327 -6.32 11.69 -2.12
C VAL A 327 -6.96 12.02 -3.46
N ALA A 328 -7.98 11.25 -3.82
CA ALA A 328 -8.74 11.43 -5.05
C ALA A 328 -10.24 11.45 -4.76
N ARG A 329 -11.02 12.13 -5.61
CA ARG A 329 -12.48 12.19 -5.58
C ARG A 329 -13.04 11.38 -6.75
N LYS A 330 -14.06 10.57 -6.51
CA LYS A 330 -14.79 9.82 -7.54
C LYS A 330 -15.35 10.77 -8.59
N LEU A 331 -15.18 10.46 -9.86
CA LEU A 331 -15.76 11.28 -10.94
C LEU A 331 -17.29 11.22 -10.87
N ARG A 332 -17.91 12.38 -10.95
CA ARG A 332 -19.37 12.52 -11.08
C ARG A 332 -19.79 12.08 -12.49
N ASP A 333 -21.04 11.68 -12.67
CA ASP A 333 -21.51 11.17 -13.97
C ASP A 333 -21.32 12.18 -15.12
N SER A 334 -21.52 13.46 -14.86
CA SER A 334 -21.24 14.53 -15.83
C SER A 334 -19.79 14.62 -16.26
N GLU A 335 -18.86 14.25 -15.38
CA GLU A 335 -17.41 14.30 -15.61
C GLU A 335 -16.88 13.07 -16.35
N LYS A 336 -17.57 11.91 -16.22
CA LYS A 336 -17.24 10.67 -16.95
C LYS A 336 -17.53 10.78 -18.45
N ALA A 337 -18.48 11.65 -18.84
CA ALA A 337 -18.92 11.79 -20.22
C ALA A 337 -17.80 12.31 -21.14
N ASN A 338 -17.89 11.96 -22.43
CA ASN A 338 -16.99 12.41 -23.50
C ASN A 338 -15.49 12.22 -23.16
N ASP A 339 -15.14 11.03 -22.70
CA ASP A 339 -13.77 10.68 -22.32
C ASP A 339 -13.20 11.64 -21.25
N LYS A 340 -13.97 11.89 -20.21
CA LYS A 340 -13.61 12.75 -19.06
C LYS A 340 -13.27 14.19 -19.46
N ALA A 341 -13.91 14.72 -20.51
CA ALA A 341 -13.59 16.03 -21.08
C ALA A 341 -13.70 17.18 -20.06
N ILE A 342 -14.70 17.16 -19.17
CA ILE A 342 -14.87 18.14 -18.09
C ILE A 342 -13.74 17.98 -17.07
N ALA A 343 -13.51 16.78 -16.57
CA ALA A 343 -12.48 16.51 -15.56
C ALA A 343 -11.07 16.86 -16.06
N LYS A 344 -10.80 16.74 -17.35
CA LYS A 344 -9.52 17.13 -17.97
C LYS A 344 -9.29 18.66 -18.00
N GLN A 345 -10.31 19.48 -17.77
CA GLN A 345 -10.19 20.95 -17.77
C GLN A 345 -9.80 21.51 -16.40
N TYR A 346 -9.94 20.75 -15.33
CA TYR A 346 -9.51 21.20 -14.01
C TYR A 346 -8.00 21.43 -13.95
N ASN A 347 -7.61 22.46 -13.21
CA ASN A 347 -6.24 22.91 -13.09
C ASN A 347 -5.66 22.56 -11.73
N TYR A 348 -4.34 22.39 -11.71
CA TYR A 348 -3.56 22.21 -10.50
C TYR A 348 -2.57 23.37 -10.34
N TYR A 349 -2.40 23.81 -9.12
CA TYR A 349 -1.53 24.93 -8.76
C TYR A 349 -0.54 24.47 -7.70
N SER A 350 0.74 24.86 -7.85
CA SER A 350 1.76 24.55 -6.83
C SER A 350 1.40 25.22 -5.51
N ASN A 351 1.51 24.47 -4.42
CA ASN A 351 1.37 24.99 -3.07
C ASN A 351 2.77 25.00 -2.39
N PRO A 352 3.52 26.11 -2.50
CA PRO A 352 4.84 26.21 -1.88
C PRO A 352 4.77 26.20 -0.35
N ASP A 353 3.62 26.56 0.21
CA ASP A 353 3.37 26.63 1.66
C ASP A 353 2.77 25.33 2.21
N ALA A 354 2.80 24.23 1.44
CA ALA A 354 2.34 22.92 1.88
C ALA A 354 2.96 22.52 3.21
N ARG A 355 2.11 22.35 4.24
CA ARG A 355 2.57 22.05 5.60
C ARG A 355 3.06 20.60 5.70
N LYS A 356 4.27 20.43 6.19
CA LYS A 356 4.88 19.14 6.51
C LYS A 356 5.01 18.99 8.02
N PRO A 357 5.15 17.79 8.56
CA PRO A 357 5.39 17.60 10.00
C PRO A 357 6.62 18.37 10.49
N ALA A 358 6.63 18.85 11.73
CA ALA A 358 7.74 19.57 12.33
C ALA A 358 9.07 18.79 12.20
N ALA A 359 9.03 17.48 12.42
CA ALA A 359 10.18 16.59 12.26
C ALA A 359 10.79 16.61 10.85
N PHE A 360 10.01 16.94 9.80
CA PHE A 360 10.54 17.15 8.46
C PHE A 360 11.45 18.38 8.40
N TYR A 361 10.96 19.52 8.87
CA TYR A 361 11.73 20.78 8.86
C TYR A 361 13.01 20.64 9.69
N GLU A 362 12.93 19.98 10.85
CA GLU A 362 14.09 19.71 11.71
C GLU A 362 15.11 18.81 11.01
N ALA A 363 14.67 17.74 10.34
CA ALA A 363 15.56 16.81 9.63
C ALA A 363 16.32 17.47 8.47
N TYR A 364 15.71 18.48 7.83
CA TYR A 364 16.31 19.22 6.72
C TYR A 364 16.94 20.55 7.14
N GLY A 365 16.96 20.87 8.44
CA GLY A 365 17.54 22.11 8.98
C GLY A 365 16.74 23.37 8.60
N GLU A 366 15.46 23.19 8.33
CA GLU A 366 14.53 24.27 8.00
C GLU A 366 13.81 24.77 9.27
N ARG A 367 13.29 26.00 9.21
CA ARG A 367 12.51 26.55 10.32
C ARG A 367 11.12 25.92 10.33
N VAL A 368 10.73 25.33 11.46
CA VAL A 368 9.35 24.86 11.69
C VAL A 368 8.40 26.06 11.64
N PRO A 369 7.32 26.01 10.83
CA PRO A 369 6.30 27.05 10.82
C PRO A 369 5.65 27.23 12.21
N ASP A 370 5.43 28.49 12.58
CA ASP A 370 4.69 28.85 13.80
C ASP A 370 3.20 29.09 13.43
N ASP A 371 2.50 28.01 13.17
CA ASP A 371 1.09 28.01 12.79
C ASP A 371 0.26 27.16 13.75
N LYS A 372 -1.06 27.25 13.63
CA LYS A 372 -2.04 26.55 14.49
C LYS A 372 -2.82 25.45 13.75
N GLY A 373 -2.42 25.15 12.53
CA GLY A 373 -3.14 24.23 11.66
C GLY A 373 -4.02 24.96 10.63
N PRO A 374 -4.88 24.22 9.91
CA PRO A 374 -5.70 24.78 8.83
C PRO A 374 -6.71 25.81 9.33
N ASP A 375 -6.94 26.82 8.52
CA ASP A 375 -8.03 27.79 8.69
C ASP A 375 -9.32 27.20 8.08
N TYR A 376 -10.17 26.65 8.91
CA TYR A 376 -11.40 25.95 8.49
C TYR A 376 -12.40 26.89 7.82
N ASP A 377 -12.51 28.16 8.25
CA ASP A 377 -13.40 29.16 7.65
C ASP A 377 -12.96 29.49 6.23
N TYR A 378 -11.66 29.63 6.00
CA TYR A 378 -11.09 29.82 4.66
C TYR A 378 -11.43 28.67 3.71
N TYR A 379 -11.29 27.43 4.15
CA TYR A 379 -11.60 26.27 3.31
C TYR A 379 -13.10 26.09 3.09
N LYS A 380 -13.94 26.45 4.06
CA LYS A 380 -15.39 26.50 3.89
C LYS A 380 -15.80 27.47 2.81
N ASP A 381 -15.21 28.67 2.78
CA ASP A 381 -15.47 29.68 1.76
C ASP A 381 -15.05 29.20 0.37
N ILE A 382 -13.88 28.54 0.25
CA ILE A 382 -13.43 27.94 -1.01
C ILE A 382 -14.42 26.91 -1.55
N LEU A 383 -14.85 25.97 -0.72
CA LEU A 383 -15.81 24.92 -1.11
C LEU A 383 -17.14 25.55 -1.58
N SER A 384 -17.65 26.57 -0.86
CA SER A 384 -18.87 27.27 -1.24
C SER A 384 -18.74 27.99 -2.60
N GLN A 385 -17.57 28.55 -2.92
CA GLN A 385 -17.31 29.16 -4.21
C GLN A 385 -17.21 28.14 -5.34
N MET A 386 -16.63 26.96 -5.10
CA MET A 386 -16.55 25.88 -6.07
C MET A 386 -17.93 25.35 -6.45
N GLU A 387 -18.80 25.12 -5.46
CA GLU A 387 -20.20 24.69 -5.66
C GLU A 387 -21.03 25.74 -6.40
N GLY A 388 -20.80 27.04 -6.15
CA GLY A 388 -21.48 28.15 -6.81
C GLY A 388 -21.13 28.29 -8.30
N ASN A 389 -20.01 27.80 -8.73
CA ASN A 389 -19.57 27.86 -10.13
C ASN A 389 -20.08 26.67 -10.98
N GLU A 390 -20.67 25.65 -10.38
CA GLU A 390 -21.28 24.49 -11.07
C GLU A 390 -22.75 24.74 -11.50
N ASN A 391 -23.41 25.83 -11.03
CA ASN A 391 -24.76 26.23 -11.38
C ASN A 391 -24.73 27.31 -12.49
#